data_a278d8fdb18f8fef885d9146d57c0b7e
#
_entry.id   a278d8fdb18f8fef885d9146d57c0b7e
#
_cell.length_a   1.000
_cell.length_b   1.000
_cell.length_c   1.000
_cell.angle_alpha   90.00
_cell.angle_beta   90.00
_cell.angle_gamma   90.00
#
_symmetry.space_group_name_H-M   'P 1'
#
loop_
_entity.id
_entity.type
_entity.pdbx_description
1 polymer ?
#
loop_
_entity_poly.entity_id
_entity_poly.type
_entity_poly.pdbx_seq_one_letter_code
_entity_poly.pdbx_strand_id
1 'polypeptide(L)'
;MNFATIKYYDIANGPGVRTSVFVSGCRHHCPGCFNEVAWDFGYGKPFDKAIRNDVFASCQPDYIAGLSLLGGEPMEPENQRELLPFVRNFKALYPKKTVWCYSGYTWEQLTGAVPCHARCEVTDELLGLLDVLVDGRFVQAEHDISLRFRGSRNQRLLDVPKSLAAGEPVWWQDEQVFSTHTM
;
A
#
# COMPACT_ATOMS: atom_id res chain seq x y z
N MET A 1 -14.20 -0.81 8.42
CA MET A 1 -13.55 0.19 7.53
C MET A 1 -14.37 0.34 6.26
N ASN A 2 -14.30 1.52 5.62
CA ASN A 2 -14.87 1.73 4.29
C ASN A 2 -13.76 1.74 3.23
N PHE A 3 -14.15 1.58 1.97
CA PHE A 3 -13.27 1.76 0.81
C PHE A 3 -13.89 2.76 -0.18
N ALA A 4 -13.05 3.59 -0.76
CA ALA A 4 -13.47 4.59 -1.75
C ALA A 4 -13.72 3.95 -3.12
N THR A 5 -12.80 3.09 -3.57
CA THR A 5 -12.91 2.34 -4.83
C THR A 5 -12.00 1.12 -4.84
N ILE A 6 -12.27 0.20 -5.75
CA ILE A 6 -11.38 -0.92 -6.08
C ILE A 6 -11.09 -0.84 -7.58
N LYS A 7 -9.81 -0.88 -7.94
CA LYS A 7 -9.38 -0.98 -9.35
C LYS A 7 -8.91 -2.39 -9.62
N TYR A 8 -9.64 -3.07 -10.45
CA TYR A 8 -9.24 -4.35 -11.01
C TYR A 8 -8.34 -4.11 -12.22
N TYR A 9 -7.35 -5.00 -12.43
CA TYR A 9 -6.40 -4.90 -13.56
C TYR A 9 -5.60 -3.59 -13.57
N ASP A 10 -5.22 -3.13 -12.39
CA ASP A 10 -4.45 -1.90 -12.21
C ASP A 10 -2.98 -2.14 -12.52
N ILE A 11 -2.37 -1.23 -13.29
CA ILE A 11 -0.95 -1.26 -13.69
C ILE A 11 -0.16 -0.07 -13.13
N ALA A 12 -0.83 0.84 -12.41
CA ALA A 12 -0.24 2.09 -11.93
C ALA A 12 0.34 1.99 -10.52
N ASN A 13 -0.17 1.05 -9.71
CA ASN A 13 0.14 1.00 -8.28
C ASN A 13 0.97 -0.25 -7.91
N GLY A 14 2.10 -0.42 -8.58
CA GLY A 14 3.06 -1.50 -8.41
C GLY A 14 3.30 -2.26 -9.73
N PRO A 15 4.32 -3.14 -9.77
CA PRO A 15 4.68 -3.88 -10.99
C PRO A 15 3.65 -4.94 -11.34
N GLY A 16 3.52 -5.21 -12.64
CA GLY A 16 2.57 -6.17 -13.17
C GLY A 16 1.11 -5.67 -13.11
N VAL A 17 0.18 -6.59 -13.35
CA VAL A 17 -1.26 -6.31 -13.21
C VAL A 17 -1.70 -6.65 -11.79
N ARG A 18 -2.40 -5.75 -11.12
CA ARG A 18 -2.75 -5.88 -9.70
C ARG A 18 -4.23 -5.57 -9.44
N THR A 19 -4.72 -5.99 -8.30
CA THR A 19 -5.97 -5.45 -7.75
C THR A 19 -5.61 -4.42 -6.68
N SER A 20 -6.11 -3.19 -6.83
CA SER A 20 -5.81 -2.07 -5.95
C SER A 20 -7.05 -1.69 -5.14
N VAL A 21 -6.93 -1.74 -3.82
CA VAL A 21 -7.98 -1.36 -2.87
C VAL A 21 -7.66 0.02 -2.32
N PHE A 22 -8.51 0.99 -2.61
CA PHE A 22 -8.42 2.35 -2.10
C PHE A 22 -9.31 2.47 -0.86
N VAL A 23 -8.69 2.41 0.31
CA VAL A 23 -9.38 2.55 1.60
C VAL A 23 -9.86 3.98 1.83
N SER A 24 -10.81 4.17 2.74
CA SER A 24 -11.25 5.48 3.23
C SER A 24 -10.73 5.74 4.63
N GLY A 25 -10.54 7.02 4.96
CA GLY A 25 -9.95 7.49 6.20
C GLY A 25 -8.47 7.83 6.06
N CYS A 26 -8.14 9.11 6.24
CA CYS A 26 -6.77 9.63 6.22
C CYS A 26 -6.70 10.93 7.02
N ARG A 27 -5.79 10.99 7.98
CA ARG A 27 -5.55 12.18 8.80
C ARG A 27 -4.39 13.05 8.30
N HIS A 28 -3.75 12.66 7.19
CA HIS A 28 -2.62 13.42 6.64
C HIS A 28 -3.03 14.73 6.00
N HIS A 29 -4.15 14.76 5.27
CA HIS A 29 -4.68 15.93 4.57
C HIS A 29 -3.61 16.65 3.72
N CYS A 30 -2.86 15.87 2.93
CA CYS A 30 -1.77 16.41 2.12
C CYS A 30 -2.28 17.42 1.09
N PRO A 31 -1.69 18.63 0.99
CA PRO A 31 -2.03 19.56 -0.07
C PRO A 31 -1.83 18.95 -1.46
N GLY A 32 -2.84 19.08 -2.34
CA GLY A 32 -2.80 18.49 -3.68
C GLY A 32 -2.99 16.98 -3.73
N CYS A 33 -3.54 16.38 -2.67
CA CYS A 33 -3.89 14.95 -2.68
C CYS A 33 -4.86 14.65 -3.83
N PHE A 34 -4.57 13.62 -4.62
CA PHE A 34 -5.45 13.22 -5.74
C PHE A 34 -6.76 12.58 -5.28
N ASN A 35 -6.89 12.21 -4.01
CA ASN A 35 -8.04 11.47 -3.47
C ASN A 35 -8.56 12.09 -2.15
N GLU A 36 -8.81 13.39 -2.15
CA GLU A 36 -9.25 14.14 -0.96
C GLU A 36 -10.57 13.60 -0.37
N VAL A 37 -11.46 13.08 -1.21
CA VAL A 37 -12.73 12.50 -0.76
C VAL A 37 -12.52 11.30 0.18
N ALA A 38 -11.41 10.59 0.04
CA ALA A 38 -11.07 9.46 0.89
C ALA A 38 -10.44 9.86 2.24
N TRP A 39 -10.32 11.14 2.57
CA TRP A 39 -9.94 11.55 3.92
C TRP A 39 -11.01 11.21 4.95
N ASP A 40 -12.29 11.29 4.53
CA ASP A 40 -13.41 10.90 5.38
C ASP A 40 -13.46 9.37 5.57
N PHE A 41 -13.43 8.91 6.81
CA PHE A 41 -13.54 7.49 7.17
C PHE A 41 -14.88 6.87 6.80
N GLY A 42 -15.93 7.70 6.68
CA GLY A 42 -17.28 7.28 6.27
C GLY A 42 -17.48 7.22 4.76
N TYR A 43 -16.55 7.74 3.96
CA TYR A 43 -16.70 7.80 2.51
C TYR A 43 -16.71 6.41 1.86
N GLY A 44 -17.46 6.28 0.77
CA GLY A 44 -17.50 5.08 -0.04
C GLY A 44 -18.44 4.00 0.51
N LYS A 45 -18.02 2.75 0.50
CA LYS A 45 -18.83 1.59 0.87
C LYS A 45 -18.12 0.76 1.95
N PRO A 46 -18.89 0.01 2.76
CA PRO A 46 -18.32 -0.94 3.71
C PRO A 46 -17.45 -2.00 3.01
N PHE A 47 -16.25 -2.25 3.54
CA PHE A 47 -15.35 -3.31 3.09
C PHE A 47 -15.76 -4.64 3.75
N ASP A 48 -16.94 -5.12 3.39
CA ASP A 48 -17.57 -6.29 3.95
C ASP A 48 -17.01 -7.63 3.38
N LYS A 49 -17.57 -8.74 3.84
CA LYS A 49 -17.14 -10.08 3.42
C LYS A 49 -17.34 -10.32 1.91
N ALA A 50 -18.41 -9.79 1.32
CA ALA A 50 -18.69 -9.98 -0.10
C ALA A 50 -17.62 -9.28 -0.95
N ILE A 51 -17.32 -8.03 -0.62
CA ILE A 51 -16.26 -7.25 -1.30
C ILE A 51 -14.88 -7.89 -1.12
N ARG A 52 -14.56 -8.38 0.08
CA ARG A 52 -13.28 -9.09 0.32
C ARG A 52 -13.16 -10.34 -0.56
N ASN A 53 -14.24 -11.11 -0.71
CA ASN A 53 -14.28 -12.28 -1.58
C ASN A 53 -14.11 -11.90 -3.06
N ASP A 54 -14.73 -10.80 -3.51
CA ASP A 54 -14.57 -10.29 -4.88
C ASP A 54 -13.10 -9.90 -5.16
N VAL A 55 -12.44 -9.26 -4.19
CA VAL A 55 -11.01 -8.93 -4.29
C VAL A 55 -10.17 -10.21 -4.36
N PHE A 56 -10.43 -11.21 -3.53
CA PHE A 56 -9.72 -12.49 -3.61
C PHE A 56 -9.94 -13.17 -4.96
N ALA A 57 -11.18 -13.25 -5.43
CA ALA A 57 -11.49 -13.83 -6.75
C ALA A 57 -10.77 -13.10 -7.89
N SER A 58 -10.69 -11.77 -7.84
CA SER A 58 -9.98 -10.98 -8.84
C SER A 58 -8.47 -11.24 -8.88
N CYS A 59 -7.91 -11.69 -7.76
CA CYS A 59 -6.49 -12.01 -7.66
C CYS A 59 -6.17 -13.47 -8.01
N GLN A 60 -7.17 -14.30 -8.32
CA GLN A 60 -6.97 -15.72 -8.64
C GLN A 60 -6.12 -15.96 -9.91
N PRO A 61 -6.33 -15.24 -11.05
CA PRO A 61 -5.58 -15.50 -12.26
C PRO A 61 -4.07 -15.32 -12.09
N ASP A 62 -3.27 -16.19 -12.70
CA ASP A 62 -1.81 -16.22 -12.57
C ASP A 62 -1.14 -14.92 -13.03
N TYR A 63 -1.72 -14.24 -14.02
CA TYR A 63 -1.18 -12.96 -14.51
C TYR A 63 -1.37 -11.79 -13.54
N ILE A 64 -2.17 -11.94 -12.48
CA ILE A 64 -2.29 -10.92 -11.44
C ILE A 64 -1.09 -11.04 -10.48
N ALA A 65 -0.26 -10.02 -10.44
CA ALA A 65 0.97 -9.99 -9.65
C ALA A 65 0.70 -9.87 -8.14
N GLY A 66 -0.44 -9.28 -7.76
CA GLY A 66 -0.77 -9.16 -6.34
C GLY A 66 -1.81 -8.09 -6.01
N LEU A 67 -1.77 -7.67 -4.76
CA LEU A 67 -2.65 -6.70 -4.14
C LEU A 67 -1.90 -5.41 -3.86
N SER A 68 -2.56 -4.25 -4.09
CA SER A 68 -2.07 -2.94 -3.65
C SER A 68 -3.09 -2.29 -2.73
N LEU A 69 -2.63 -1.80 -1.59
CA LEU A 69 -3.41 -1.11 -0.56
C LEU A 69 -3.02 0.36 -0.57
N LEU A 70 -3.97 1.23 -0.82
CA LEU A 70 -3.77 2.68 -0.89
C LEU A 70 -5.10 3.42 -0.71
N GLY A 71 -5.19 4.68 -1.11
CA GLY A 71 -6.44 5.43 -1.14
C GLY A 71 -6.45 6.58 -0.15
N GLY A 72 -7.13 6.44 0.98
CA GLY A 72 -6.96 7.25 2.17
C GLY A 72 -5.60 6.93 2.81
N GLU A 73 -5.62 6.28 3.96
CA GLU A 73 -4.39 5.83 4.63
C GLU A 73 -4.58 4.40 5.17
N PRO A 74 -3.99 3.39 4.53
CA PRO A 74 -4.09 2.00 5.00
C PRO A 74 -3.53 1.80 6.41
N MET A 75 -2.54 2.62 6.81
CA MET A 75 -1.90 2.51 8.12
C MET A 75 -2.56 3.38 9.20
N GLU A 76 -3.75 3.93 8.99
CA GLU A 76 -4.56 4.40 10.11
C GLU A 76 -4.98 3.23 11.01
N PRO A 77 -4.95 3.35 12.35
CA PRO A 77 -5.23 2.24 13.26
C PRO A 77 -6.56 1.52 12.97
N GLU A 78 -7.59 2.26 12.61
CA GLU A 78 -8.91 1.72 12.26
C GLU A 78 -8.85 0.86 10.99
N ASN A 79 -8.07 1.27 10.00
CA ASN A 79 -7.88 0.53 8.75
C ASN A 79 -6.96 -0.68 8.96
N GLN A 80 -5.88 -0.54 9.72
CA GLN A 80 -4.96 -1.64 10.02
C GLN A 80 -5.68 -2.84 10.64
N ARG A 81 -6.55 -2.60 11.64
CA ARG A 81 -7.32 -3.66 12.33
C ARG A 81 -8.20 -4.48 11.38
N GLU A 82 -8.74 -3.83 10.37
CA GLU A 82 -9.58 -4.48 9.36
C GLU A 82 -8.75 -5.11 8.22
N LEU A 83 -7.62 -4.47 7.88
CA LEU A 83 -6.72 -4.96 6.83
C LEU A 83 -5.90 -6.15 7.28
N LEU A 84 -5.49 -6.24 8.54
CA LEU A 84 -4.67 -7.35 9.02
C LEU A 84 -5.27 -8.73 8.71
N PRO A 85 -6.52 -9.04 9.15
CA PRO A 85 -7.11 -10.36 8.85
C PRO A 85 -7.33 -10.56 7.33
N PHE A 86 -7.61 -9.51 6.59
CA PHE A 86 -7.77 -9.57 5.14
C PHE A 86 -6.45 -9.91 4.43
N VAL A 87 -5.35 -9.21 4.75
CA VAL A 87 -4.03 -9.46 4.16
C VAL A 87 -3.48 -10.83 4.58
N ARG A 88 -3.70 -11.24 5.83
CA ARG A 88 -3.32 -12.59 6.30
C ARG A 88 -3.99 -13.68 5.45
N ASN A 89 -5.30 -13.55 5.22
CA ASN A 89 -6.05 -14.47 4.36
C ASN A 89 -5.57 -14.43 2.91
N PHE A 90 -5.27 -13.23 2.38
CA PHE A 90 -4.70 -13.07 1.04
C PHE A 90 -3.37 -13.83 0.88
N LYS A 91 -2.43 -13.64 1.82
CA LYS A 91 -1.12 -14.33 1.78
C LYS A 91 -1.26 -15.85 1.95
N ALA A 92 -2.24 -16.32 2.72
CA ALA A 92 -2.55 -17.76 2.84
C ALA A 92 -3.09 -18.34 1.54
N LEU A 93 -3.98 -17.63 0.83
CA LEU A 93 -4.55 -18.05 -0.45
C LEU A 93 -3.55 -17.93 -1.61
N TYR A 94 -2.72 -16.92 -1.59
CA TYR A 94 -1.83 -16.55 -2.70
C TYR A 94 -0.40 -16.30 -2.21
N PRO A 95 0.33 -17.31 -1.70
CA PRO A 95 1.64 -17.11 -1.06
C PRO A 95 2.73 -16.58 -1.99
N LYS A 96 2.55 -16.70 -3.31
CA LYS A 96 3.48 -16.19 -4.32
C LYS A 96 3.16 -14.76 -4.80
N LYS A 97 1.99 -14.23 -4.46
CA LYS A 97 1.57 -12.89 -4.87
C LYS A 97 2.01 -11.85 -3.86
N THR A 98 2.41 -10.69 -4.36
CA THR A 98 2.95 -9.61 -3.53
C THR A 98 1.86 -8.69 -3.02
N VAL A 99 2.07 -8.12 -1.83
CA VAL A 99 1.23 -7.09 -1.22
C VAL A 99 2.05 -5.79 -1.14
N TRP A 100 1.56 -4.77 -1.82
CA TRP A 100 2.08 -3.40 -1.77
C TRP A 100 1.20 -2.54 -0.88
N CYS A 101 1.79 -1.67 -0.09
CA CYS A 101 1.06 -0.72 0.74
C CYS A 101 1.64 0.68 0.55
N TYR A 102 0.75 1.65 0.35
CA TYR A 102 1.09 3.06 0.26
C TYR A 102 0.68 3.75 1.55
N SER A 103 1.61 4.44 2.19
CA SER A 103 1.35 5.15 3.44
C SER A 103 2.00 6.53 3.45
N GLY A 104 1.32 7.50 4.01
CA GLY A 104 1.92 8.78 4.33
C GLY A 104 2.80 8.73 5.58
N TYR A 105 2.72 7.69 6.38
CA TYR A 105 3.64 7.45 7.50
C TYR A 105 4.95 6.88 6.99
N THR A 106 6.07 7.25 7.64
CA THR A 106 7.39 6.73 7.29
C THR A 106 7.66 5.40 7.98
N TRP A 107 8.64 4.66 7.48
CA TRP A 107 9.16 3.43 8.08
C TRP A 107 9.48 3.62 9.57
N GLU A 108 10.18 4.70 9.89
CA GLU A 108 10.60 5.00 11.26
C GLU A 108 9.40 5.24 12.19
N GLN A 109 8.32 5.81 11.67
CA GLN A 109 7.07 5.97 12.41
C GLN A 109 6.35 4.65 12.60
N LEU A 110 6.27 3.83 11.56
CA LEU A 110 5.56 2.54 11.62
C LEU A 110 6.31 1.50 12.46
N THR A 111 7.63 1.52 12.50
CA THR A 111 8.43 0.64 13.35
C THR A 111 8.59 1.14 14.80
N GLY A 112 8.16 2.37 15.08
CA GLY A 112 8.20 2.95 16.43
C GLY A 112 9.51 3.64 16.79
N ALA A 113 10.46 3.76 15.85
CA ALA A 113 11.66 4.57 16.05
C ALA A 113 11.33 6.06 16.22
N VAL A 114 10.24 6.51 15.58
CA VAL A 114 9.65 7.84 15.75
C VAL A 114 8.21 7.69 16.22
N PRO A 115 7.81 8.30 17.35
CA PRO A 115 6.44 8.23 17.84
C PRO A 115 5.44 8.78 16.81
N CYS A 116 4.35 8.06 16.58
CA CYS A 116 3.26 8.52 15.74
C CYS A 116 1.91 7.91 16.15
N HIS A 117 0.83 8.52 15.65
CA HIS A 117 -0.54 8.06 15.90
C HIS A 117 -0.85 6.71 15.22
N ALA A 118 -0.20 6.40 14.12
CA ALA A 118 -0.52 5.20 13.32
C ALA A 118 -0.18 3.89 14.04
N ARG A 119 0.82 3.91 14.92
CA ARG A 119 1.27 2.68 15.55
C ARG A 119 0.23 2.16 16.57
N CYS A 120 -0.22 0.95 16.35
CA CYS A 120 -1.17 0.24 17.21
C CYS A 120 -0.76 -1.23 17.37
N GLU A 121 -1.56 -2.02 18.09
CA GLU A 121 -1.27 -3.42 18.44
C GLU A 121 -1.10 -4.37 17.27
N VAL A 122 -1.59 -4.00 16.09
CA VAL A 122 -1.53 -4.84 14.87
C VAL A 122 -0.48 -4.40 13.86
N THR A 123 0.19 -3.27 14.10
CA THR A 123 1.08 -2.65 13.10
C THR A 123 2.24 -3.56 12.72
N ASP A 124 2.92 -4.17 13.68
CA ASP A 124 4.10 -5.01 13.42
C ASP A 124 3.73 -6.25 12.60
N GLU A 125 2.59 -6.86 12.91
CA GLU A 125 2.13 -8.02 12.15
C GLU A 125 1.69 -7.65 10.74
N LEU A 126 0.97 -6.55 10.57
CA LEU A 126 0.57 -6.08 9.24
C LEU A 126 1.78 -5.73 8.38
N LEU A 127 2.78 -5.02 8.94
CA LEU A 127 4.05 -4.75 8.25
C LEU A 127 4.72 -6.05 7.80
N GLY A 128 4.79 -7.06 8.67
CA GLY A 128 5.40 -8.35 8.35
C GLY A 128 4.72 -9.12 7.21
N LEU A 129 3.51 -8.74 6.81
CA LEU A 129 2.78 -9.34 5.69
C LEU A 129 2.95 -8.57 4.36
N LEU A 130 3.52 -7.37 4.40
CA LEU A 130 3.78 -6.57 3.22
C LEU A 130 5.08 -7.01 2.52
N ASP A 131 5.09 -6.92 1.21
CA ASP A 131 6.31 -7.12 0.41
C ASP A 131 6.98 -5.77 0.10
N VAL A 132 6.19 -4.74 -0.19
CA VAL A 132 6.70 -3.39 -0.46
C VAL A 132 5.85 -2.35 0.26
N LEU A 133 6.53 -1.40 0.89
CA LEU A 133 5.94 -0.19 1.47
C LEU A 133 6.39 1.03 0.66
N VAL A 134 5.42 1.78 0.13
CA VAL A 134 5.68 3.11 -0.41
C VAL A 134 5.35 4.09 0.71
N ASP A 135 6.39 4.66 1.32
CA ASP A 135 6.27 5.45 2.54
C ASP A 135 6.51 6.95 2.32
N GLY A 136 5.96 7.74 3.22
CA GLY A 136 6.12 9.20 3.23
C GLY A 136 4.93 9.95 2.63
N ARG A 137 4.60 11.09 3.24
CA ARG A 137 3.51 11.96 2.78
C ARG A 137 3.75 12.46 1.36
N PHE A 138 2.67 12.58 0.59
CA PHE A 138 2.74 13.31 -0.67
C PHE A 138 3.11 14.77 -0.42
N VAL A 139 4.13 15.25 -1.13
CA VAL A 139 4.60 16.63 -1.10
C VAL A 139 4.41 17.23 -2.49
N GLN A 140 3.46 18.17 -2.61
CA GLN A 140 3.10 18.74 -3.91
C GLN A 140 4.28 19.45 -4.61
N ALA A 141 5.16 20.11 -3.84
CA ALA A 141 6.36 20.76 -4.39
C ALA A 141 7.38 19.77 -4.98
N GLU A 142 7.29 18.49 -4.60
CA GLU A 142 8.15 17.42 -5.08
C GLU A 142 7.42 16.45 -6.03
N HIS A 143 6.19 16.83 -6.46
CA HIS A 143 5.40 16.05 -7.40
C HIS A 143 6.13 15.89 -8.73
N ASP A 144 6.19 14.66 -9.23
CA ASP A 144 6.85 14.33 -10.49
C ASP A 144 6.18 13.11 -11.12
N ILE A 145 5.52 13.33 -12.26
CA ILE A 145 4.77 12.29 -13.00
C ILE A 145 5.67 11.23 -13.64
N SER A 146 6.97 11.47 -13.72
CA SER A 146 7.93 10.48 -14.23
C SER A 146 8.34 9.42 -13.22
N LEU A 147 8.00 9.63 -11.93
CA LEU A 147 8.31 8.68 -10.87
C LEU A 147 7.45 7.42 -11.00
N ARG A 148 8.11 6.26 -10.97
CA ARG A 148 7.38 4.98 -10.95
C ARG A 148 6.84 4.71 -9.56
N PHE A 149 5.55 4.38 -9.49
CA PHE A 149 4.83 3.90 -8.29
C PHE A 149 4.86 4.83 -7.09
N ARG A 150 5.12 6.13 -7.25
CA ARG A 150 5.06 7.15 -6.19
C ARG A 150 4.73 8.51 -6.78
N GLY A 151 4.14 9.39 -5.98
CA GLY A 151 3.65 10.70 -6.46
C GLY A 151 4.64 11.83 -6.27
N SER A 152 5.56 11.75 -5.32
CA SER A 152 6.54 12.80 -5.01
C SER A 152 7.91 12.22 -4.68
N ARG A 153 8.97 13.01 -4.88
CA ARG A 153 10.37 12.54 -4.80
C ARG A 153 10.79 12.10 -3.41
N ASN A 154 10.20 12.69 -2.37
CA ASN A 154 10.47 12.33 -0.98
C ASN A 154 9.97 10.94 -0.59
N GLN A 155 9.00 10.38 -1.32
CA GLN A 155 8.47 9.04 -1.02
C GLN A 155 9.48 7.97 -1.37
N ARG A 156 9.54 6.92 -0.54
CA ARG A 156 10.47 5.80 -0.70
C ARG A 156 9.72 4.52 -1.04
N LEU A 157 10.30 3.69 -1.89
CA LEU A 157 9.84 2.33 -2.14
C LEU A 157 10.74 1.40 -1.34
N LEU A 158 10.20 0.75 -0.32
CA LEU A 158 10.96 -0.07 0.62
C LEU A 158 10.62 -1.55 0.47
N ASP A 159 11.66 -2.39 0.37
CA ASP A 159 11.56 -3.85 0.46
C ASP A 159 11.34 -4.21 1.94
N VAL A 160 10.11 -4.55 2.31
CA VAL A 160 9.74 -4.73 3.71
C VAL A 160 10.45 -5.93 4.34
N PRO A 161 10.50 -7.12 3.72
CA PRO A 161 11.26 -8.25 4.26
C PRO A 161 12.72 -7.93 4.54
N LYS A 162 13.40 -7.27 3.59
CA LYS A 162 14.80 -6.88 3.77
C LYS A 162 14.96 -5.80 4.85
N SER A 163 14.06 -4.84 4.89
CA SER A 163 14.08 -3.77 5.89
C SER A 163 13.88 -4.31 7.31
N LEU A 164 12.95 -5.26 7.48
CA LEU A 164 12.73 -5.92 8.78
C LEU A 164 13.96 -6.74 9.21
N ALA A 165 14.59 -7.45 8.28
CA ALA A 165 15.80 -8.23 8.58
C ALA A 165 17.02 -7.35 8.93
N ALA A 166 17.13 -6.19 8.27
CA ALA A 166 18.24 -5.23 8.50
C ALA A 166 17.97 -4.31 9.72
N GLY A 167 16.73 -4.15 10.15
CA GLY A 167 16.34 -3.16 11.16
C GLY A 167 16.36 -1.71 10.69
N GLU A 168 16.53 -1.49 9.39
CA GLU A 168 16.59 -0.17 8.74
C GLU A 168 15.91 -0.20 7.35
N PRO A 169 15.50 0.95 6.79
CA PRO A 169 14.83 0.97 5.49
C PRO A 169 15.78 0.55 4.36
N VAL A 170 15.41 -0.51 3.66
CA VAL A 170 16.11 -1.02 2.47
C VAL A 170 15.27 -0.72 1.23
N TRP A 171 15.87 -0.06 0.24
CA TRP A 171 15.18 0.30 -0.98
C TRP A 171 14.79 -0.93 -1.79
N TRP A 172 13.52 -0.94 -2.23
CA TRP A 172 13.07 -1.91 -3.21
C TRP A 172 13.73 -1.66 -4.57
N GLN A 173 14.23 -2.72 -5.17
CA GLN A 173 14.85 -2.66 -6.49
C GLN A 173 13.91 -3.27 -7.52
N ASP A 174 13.64 -2.53 -8.59
CA ASP A 174 12.87 -3.04 -9.71
C ASP A 174 13.75 -3.98 -10.53
N GLU A 175 13.62 -5.28 -10.32
CA GLU A 175 14.34 -6.30 -11.11
C GLU A 175 13.93 -6.30 -12.59
N GLN A 176 12.83 -5.63 -12.93
CA GLN A 176 12.33 -5.44 -14.30
C GLN A 176 12.81 -4.13 -14.94
N VAL A 177 13.81 -3.46 -14.38
CA VAL A 177 14.49 -2.39 -15.13
C VAL A 177 15.15 -3.05 -16.33
N PHE A 178 14.46 -3.00 -17.41
CA PHE A 178 14.80 -3.46 -18.73
C PHE A 178 16.29 -3.30 -19.00
N SER A 179 16.95 -4.41 -19.34
CA SER A 179 18.11 -4.34 -20.21
C SER A 179 17.71 -3.41 -21.36
N THR A 180 18.18 -2.16 -21.30
CA THR A 180 18.04 -1.21 -22.38
C THR A 180 18.45 -1.92 -23.65
N HIS A 181 17.57 -1.95 -24.63
CA HIS A 181 17.94 -2.33 -25.99
C HIS A 181 19.10 -1.43 -26.39
N THR A 182 20.31 -1.94 -26.28
CA THR A 182 21.44 -1.42 -27.06
C THR A 182 21.13 -1.76 -28.50
N MET A 183 20.66 -0.75 -29.27
CA MET A 183 20.74 -0.82 -30.72
C MET A 183 22.19 -0.70 -31.16
#